data_7a033dc86f1994717b4bcb84783da6eb
#
_entry.id   7a033dc86f1994717b4bcb84783da6eb
#
_cell.length_a   1.000
_cell.length_b   1.000
_cell.length_c   1.000
_cell.angle_alpha   90.00
_cell.angle_beta   90.00
_cell.angle_gamma   90.00
#
_symmetry.space_group_name_H-M   'P 1'
#
loop_
_entity.id
_entity.type
_entity.pdbx_description
1 polymer ?
#
loop_
_entity_poly.entity_id
_entity_poly.type
_entity_poly.pdbx_seq_one_letter_code
_entity_poly.pdbx_strand_id
1 'polypeptide(L)'
;SLVKKGFINIHASLLPKWRGAAPIQRSIMNLEKKTGVSIMKIREKLDTGPVCNSYKINIETDDNSETIAEKLSALAAEKILNNIDEILENKIEFKEQNHNEATYAAKIKKTEGQIDWSETAESIIGKINGLYPSPGAFFIYNGERYKMLKASLAHGIGKIGEVLSNYIEVSCGNKKSIKIIEI
;
A
#
# COMPACT_ATOMS: atom_id res chain seq x y z
N SER A 1 6.22 -35.90 -5.53
CA SER A 1 6.43 -34.49 -5.20
C SER A 1 7.55 -34.37 -4.18
N LEU A 2 8.55 -33.52 -4.45
CA LEU A 2 9.65 -33.23 -3.54
C LEU A 2 9.19 -32.47 -2.29
N VAL A 3 8.02 -31.84 -2.33
CA VAL A 3 7.46 -31.00 -1.25
C VAL A 3 6.18 -31.62 -0.70
N LYS A 4 6.30 -32.33 0.42
CA LYS A 4 5.17 -33.08 1.05
C LYS A 4 4.07 -32.16 1.62
N LYS A 5 4.39 -30.94 2.05
CA LYS A 5 3.47 -30.02 2.73
C LYS A 5 2.96 -28.89 1.82
N GLY A 6 3.44 -28.81 0.57
CA GLY A 6 3.17 -27.69 -0.33
C GLY A 6 4.03 -26.46 -0.01
N PHE A 7 3.65 -25.31 -0.54
CA PHE A 7 4.34 -24.04 -0.33
C PHE A 7 3.47 -23.11 0.50
N ILE A 8 4.10 -22.44 1.47
CA ILE A 8 3.48 -21.40 2.29
C ILE A 8 4.03 -20.05 1.82
N ASN A 9 3.16 -19.07 1.73
CA ASN A 9 3.49 -17.67 1.46
C ASN A 9 2.97 -16.79 2.57
N ILE A 10 3.71 -15.74 2.89
CA ILE A 10 3.25 -14.65 3.75
C ILE A 10 2.98 -13.46 2.86
N HIS A 11 1.71 -13.21 2.60
CA HIS A 11 1.27 -12.14 1.72
C HIS A 11 1.08 -10.84 2.49
N ALA A 12 1.60 -9.72 1.97
CA ALA A 12 1.60 -8.43 2.64
C ALA A 12 0.25 -7.68 2.50
N SER A 13 -0.86 -8.38 2.77
CA SER A 13 -2.20 -7.83 2.88
C SER A 13 -3.10 -8.69 3.76
N LEU A 14 -4.28 -8.16 4.08
CA LEU A 14 -5.38 -8.90 4.70
C LEU A 14 -6.21 -9.57 3.60
N LEU A 15 -5.81 -10.77 3.16
CA LEU A 15 -6.53 -11.52 2.14
C LEU A 15 -8.00 -11.76 2.55
N PRO A 16 -8.94 -11.69 1.59
CA PRO A 16 -8.79 -11.72 0.14
C PRO A 16 -8.52 -10.36 -0.52
N LYS A 17 -8.36 -9.27 0.26
CA LYS A 17 -8.05 -7.95 -0.30
C LYS A 17 -6.60 -7.88 -0.79
N TRP A 18 -6.39 -7.14 -1.87
CA TRP A 18 -5.07 -6.79 -2.42
C TRP A 18 -4.23 -7.99 -2.85
N ARG A 19 -4.84 -8.99 -3.51
CA ARG A 19 -4.10 -10.04 -4.21
C ARG A 19 -3.20 -9.44 -5.29
N GLY A 20 -1.95 -9.86 -5.39
CA GLY A 20 -1.06 -9.44 -6.47
C GLY A 20 0.23 -8.79 -6.04
N ALA A 21 0.83 -7.98 -6.95
CA ALA A 21 2.23 -7.61 -6.90
C ALA A 21 2.56 -6.43 -5.98
N ALA A 22 1.59 -5.57 -5.65
CA ALA A 22 1.85 -4.31 -4.94
C ALA A 22 0.82 -4.02 -3.82
N PRO A 23 0.56 -4.98 -2.90
CA PRO A 23 -0.49 -4.83 -1.88
C PRO A 23 -0.23 -3.66 -0.93
N ILE A 24 1.01 -3.40 -0.54
CA ILE A 24 1.39 -2.30 0.36
C ILE A 24 1.07 -0.95 -0.30
N GLN A 25 1.59 -0.74 -1.52
CA GLN A 25 1.38 0.51 -2.24
C GLN A 25 -0.10 0.78 -2.49
N ARG A 26 -0.82 -0.24 -2.96
CA ARG A 26 -2.25 -0.10 -3.30
C ARG A 26 -3.10 0.18 -2.07
N SER A 27 -2.83 -0.44 -0.93
CA SER A 27 -3.58 -0.16 0.31
C SER A 27 -3.40 1.29 0.77
N ILE A 28 -2.17 1.83 0.71
CA ILE A 28 -1.88 3.22 1.08
C ILE A 28 -2.52 4.20 0.09
N MET A 29 -2.34 3.97 -1.22
CA MET A 29 -2.93 4.81 -2.28
C MET A 29 -4.46 4.85 -2.22
N ASN A 30 -5.09 3.78 -1.75
CA ASN A 30 -6.54 3.70 -1.55
C ASN A 30 -7.00 4.16 -0.16
N LEU A 31 -6.11 4.79 0.60
CA LEU A 31 -6.42 5.39 1.91
C LEU A 31 -6.99 4.39 2.92
N GLU A 32 -6.62 3.11 2.80
CA GLU A 32 -6.99 2.10 3.78
C GLU A 32 -6.45 2.48 5.16
N LYS A 33 -7.25 2.23 6.19
CA LYS A 33 -6.83 2.53 7.58
C LYS A 33 -6.05 1.39 8.22
N LYS A 34 -6.09 0.21 7.61
CA LYS A 34 -5.46 -1.01 8.11
C LYS A 34 -4.90 -1.82 6.96
N THR A 35 -3.78 -2.47 7.22
CA THR A 35 -3.21 -3.51 6.38
C THR A 35 -2.73 -4.66 7.27
N GLY A 36 -1.99 -5.60 6.73
CA GLY A 36 -1.48 -6.71 7.53
C GLY A 36 -0.74 -7.74 6.70
N VAL A 37 -0.52 -8.90 7.30
CA VAL A 37 0.03 -10.08 6.64
C VAL A 37 -0.92 -11.25 6.76
N SER A 38 -1.02 -12.07 5.72
CA SER A 38 -1.77 -13.32 5.72
C SER A 38 -0.84 -14.50 5.41
N ILE A 39 -0.88 -15.53 6.24
CA ILE A 39 -0.15 -16.78 6.03
C ILE A 39 -1.07 -17.71 5.21
N MET A 40 -0.66 -18.04 3.99
CA MET A 40 -1.48 -18.76 3.04
C MET A 40 -0.74 -19.92 2.36
N LYS A 41 -1.46 -20.90 1.87
CA LYS A 41 -0.91 -21.90 0.94
C LYS A 41 -0.86 -21.33 -0.47
N ILE A 42 0.20 -21.63 -1.22
CA ILE A 42 0.29 -21.25 -2.63
C ILE A 42 -0.61 -22.16 -3.47
N ARG A 43 -1.34 -21.57 -4.40
CA ARG A 43 -2.13 -22.24 -5.46
C ARG A 43 -1.78 -21.68 -6.82
N GLU A 44 -2.28 -22.32 -7.88
CA GLU A 44 -2.04 -21.92 -9.27
C GLU A 44 -2.51 -20.50 -9.58
N LYS A 45 -3.70 -20.11 -9.08
CA LYS A 45 -4.22 -18.75 -9.26
C LYS A 45 -3.60 -17.80 -8.25
N LEU A 46 -3.33 -16.57 -8.70
CA LEU A 46 -2.65 -15.51 -7.94
C LEU A 46 -3.31 -15.25 -6.58
N ASP A 47 -2.58 -15.55 -5.51
CA ASP A 47 -2.90 -15.31 -4.12
C ASP A 47 -4.32 -15.78 -3.68
N THR A 48 -4.80 -16.87 -4.29
CA THR A 48 -6.13 -17.44 -4.01
C THR A 48 -6.13 -18.60 -3.01
N GLY A 49 -4.96 -19.04 -2.58
CA GLY A 49 -4.84 -20.18 -1.68
C GLY A 49 -5.46 -19.94 -0.30
N PRO A 50 -5.80 -21.03 0.41
CA PRO A 50 -6.43 -20.90 1.73
C PRO A 50 -5.47 -20.28 2.74
N VAL A 51 -6.04 -19.52 3.69
CA VAL A 51 -5.32 -18.74 4.70
C VAL A 51 -5.50 -19.42 6.06
N CYS A 52 -4.42 -19.57 6.83
CA CYS A 52 -4.54 -20.03 8.21
C CYS A 52 -4.71 -18.88 9.19
N ASN A 53 -3.91 -17.84 9.08
CA ASN A 53 -3.96 -16.68 9.95
C ASN A 53 -3.71 -15.37 9.19
N SER A 54 -4.33 -14.29 9.69
CA SER A 54 -4.07 -12.92 9.24
C SER A 54 -3.85 -12.02 10.44
N TYR A 55 -2.82 -11.17 10.36
CA TYR A 55 -2.41 -10.26 11.42
C TYR A 55 -2.44 -8.83 10.88
N LYS A 56 -3.17 -7.95 11.56
CA LYS A 56 -3.42 -6.58 11.11
C LYS A 56 -2.56 -5.56 11.85
N ILE A 57 -2.21 -4.48 11.16
CA ILE A 57 -1.67 -3.24 11.71
C ILE A 57 -2.49 -2.05 11.20
N ASN A 58 -2.42 -0.93 11.91
CA ASN A 58 -2.93 0.34 11.40
C ASN A 58 -1.95 0.92 10.37
N ILE A 59 -2.48 1.73 9.47
CA ILE A 59 -1.71 2.66 8.62
C ILE A 59 -1.93 4.04 9.23
N GLU A 60 -0.86 4.60 9.79
CA GLU A 60 -0.89 5.92 10.39
C GLU A 60 -0.70 7.01 9.32
N THR A 61 -1.01 8.25 9.67
CA THR A 61 -1.00 9.38 8.72
C THR A 61 0.37 9.62 8.10
N ASP A 62 1.44 9.35 8.86
CA ASP A 62 2.82 9.57 8.41
C ASP A 62 3.47 8.32 7.78
N ASP A 63 2.72 7.22 7.71
CA ASP A 63 3.22 6.00 7.08
C ASP A 63 3.31 6.13 5.57
N ASN A 64 4.37 5.58 5.03
CA ASN A 64 4.60 5.40 3.59
C ASN A 64 4.87 3.92 3.27
N SER A 65 5.10 3.59 2.00
CA SER A 65 5.33 2.20 1.59
C SER A 65 6.53 1.55 2.26
N GLU A 66 7.59 2.32 2.54
CA GLU A 66 8.81 1.83 3.19
C GLU A 66 8.54 1.49 4.65
N THR A 67 7.96 2.44 5.42
CA THR A 67 7.64 2.22 6.84
C THR A 67 6.65 1.09 7.05
N ILE A 68 5.64 0.97 6.18
CA ILE A 68 4.68 -0.16 6.22
C ILE A 68 5.38 -1.47 5.85
N ALA A 69 6.27 -1.49 4.86
CA ALA A 69 7.03 -2.70 4.50
C ALA A 69 7.90 -3.18 5.68
N GLU A 70 8.57 -2.29 6.38
CA GLU A 70 9.35 -2.60 7.59
C GLU A 70 8.47 -3.19 8.70
N LYS A 71 7.35 -2.51 9.03
CA LYS A 71 6.39 -3.01 10.03
C LYS A 71 5.85 -4.39 9.67
N LEU A 72 5.47 -4.61 8.41
CA LEU A 72 4.95 -5.90 7.95
C LEU A 72 6.02 -6.97 7.90
N SER A 73 7.27 -6.65 7.57
CA SER A 73 8.38 -7.60 7.57
C SER A 73 8.68 -8.10 8.99
N ALA A 74 8.73 -7.21 9.97
CA ALA A 74 8.91 -7.58 11.37
C ALA A 74 7.75 -8.45 11.88
N LEU A 75 6.51 -8.03 11.58
CA LEU A 75 5.31 -8.80 11.94
C LEU A 75 5.32 -10.19 11.28
N ALA A 76 5.65 -10.27 10.00
CA ALA A 76 5.71 -11.53 9.25
C ALA A 76 6.72 -12.50 9.87
N ALA A 77 7.92 -12.02 10.19
CA ALA A 77 8.97 -12.82 10.81
C ALA A 77 8.53 -13.37 12.18
N GLU A 78 7.97 -12.52 13.04
CA GLU A 78 7.43 -12.94 14.34
C GLU A 78 6.32 -13.99 14.18
N LYS A 79 5.34 -13.70 13.31
CA LYS A 79 4.15 -14.53 13.22
C LYS A 79 4.40 -15.86 12.53
N ILE A 80 5.32 -15.94 11.55
CA ILE A 80 5.64 -17.24 10.96
C ILE A 80 6.34 -18.16 11.97
N LEU A 81 7.24 -17.63 12.78
CA LEU A 81 7.91 -18.42 13.83
C LEU A 81 6.90 -18.98 14.84
N ASN A 82 5.87 -18.20 15.20
CA ASN A 82 4.83 -18.63 16.13
C ASN A 82 3.86 -19.66 15.54
N ASN A 83 3.78 -19.79 14.21
CA ASN A 83 2.82 -20.67 13.54
C ASN A 83 3.49 -21.89 12.85
N ILE A 84 4.81 -21.87 12.66
CA ILE A 84 5.46 -22.86 11.79
C ILE A 84 5.33 -24.30 12.31
N ASP A 85 5.43 -24.51 13.62
CA ASP A 85 5.33 -25.85 14.21
C ASP A 85 3.92 -26.41 14.03
N GLU A 86 2.87 -25.60 14.29
CA GLU A 86 1.48 -25.99 14.10
C GLU A 86 1.16 -26.27 12.62
N ILE A 87 1.76 -25.52 11.70
CA ILE A 87 1.64 -25.75 10.25
C ILE A 87 2.28 -27.10 9.87
N LEU A 88 3.49 -27.36 10.35
CA LEU A 88 4.26 -28.59 10.06
C LEU A 88 3.57 -29.83 10.64
N GLU A 89 2.96 -29.71 11.80
CA GLU A 89 2.24 -30.78 12.48
C GLU A 89 0.77 -30.93 12.01
N ASN A 90 0.29 -30.09 11.07
CA ASN A 90 -1.10 -29.99 10.59
C ASN A 90 -2.12 -29.73 11.72
N LYS A 91 -1.71 -28.99 12.74
CA LYS A 91 -2.57 -28.58 13.85
C LYS A 91 -3.39 -27.33 13.58
N ILE A 92 -2.99 -26.54 12.56
CA ILE A 92 -3.68 -25.31 12.17
C ILE A 92 -4.52 -25.54 10.91
N GLU A 93 -5.74 -25.00 10.93
CA GLU A 93 -6.67 -25.10 9.82
C GLU A 93 -6.41 -23.99 8.79
N PHE A 94 -6.38 -24.35 7.51
CA PHE A 94 -6.35 -23.43 6.38
C PHE A 94 -7.75 -23.27 5.79
N LYS A 95 -8.31 -22.06 5.86
CA LYS A 95 -9.67 -21.74 5.39
C LYS A 95 -9.64 -21.10 4.00
N GLU A 96 -10.57 -21.52 3.15
CA GLU A 96 -10.75 -20.93 1.82
C GLU A 96 -11.11 -19.45 1.94
N GLN A 97 -10.58 -18.65 1.01
CA GLN A 97 -10.89 -17.23 0.96
C GLN A 97 -12.28 -16.99 0.36
N ASN A 98 -12.99 -15.95 0.82
CA ASN A 98 -14.20 -15.47 0.14
C ASN A 98 -13.82 -14.73 -1.14
N HIS A 99 -13.94 -15.38 -2.28
CA HIS A 99 -13.56 -14.81 -3.58
C HIS A 99 -14.40 -13.61 -4.01
N ASN A 100 -15.60 -13.45 -3.46
CA ASN A 100 -16.48 -12.30 -3.76
C ASN A 100 -15.98 -10.98 -3.12
N GLU A 101 -15.12 -11.06 -2.11
CA GLU A 101 -14.53 -9.91 -1.43
C GLU A 101 -13.11 -9.60 -1.94
N ALA A 102 -12.64 -10.32 -2.95
CA ALA A 102 -11.28 -10.17 -3.44
C ALA A 102 -11.09 -8.84 -4.18
N THR A 103 -10.01 -8.15 -3.85
CA THR A 103 -9.50 -7.02 -4.61
C THR A 103 -8.07 -7.30 -5.08
N TYR A 104 -7.61 -6.53 -6.09
CA TYR A 104 -6.34 -6.83 -6.75
C TYR A 104 -5.37 -5.66 -6.70
N ALA A 105 -4.12 -5.98 -6.39
CA ALA A 105 -3.00 -5.07 -6.31
C ALA A 105 -2.08 -5.23 -7.53
N ALA A 106 -2.49 -4.63 -8.65
CA ALA A 106 -1.69 -4.64 -9.87
C ALA A 106 -0.32 -3.98 -9.65
N LYS A 107 0.70 -4.48 -10.36
CA LYS A 107 2.06 -3.92 -10.36
C LYS A 107 2.00 -2.41 -10.65
N ILE A 108 2.76 -1.63 -9.89
CA ILE A 108 2.87 -0.17 -10.07
C ILE A 108 3.61 0.14 -11.36
N LYS A 109 3.04 1.04 -12.17
CA LYS A 109 3.69 1.61 -13.36
C LYS A 109 4.27 2.98 -13.01
N LYS A 110 5.42 3.32 -13.59
CA LYS A 110 6.07 4.63 -13.36
C LYS A 110 5.17 5.82 -13.72
N THR A 111 4.31 5.63 -14.72
CA THR A 111 3.36 6.66 -15.18
C THR A 111 2.27 6.98 -14.15
N GLU A 112 1.94 6.04 -13.25
CA GLU A 112 0.96 6.28 -12.19
C GLU A 112 1.44 7.30 -11.14
N GLY A 113 2.74 7.57 -11.09
CA GLY A 113 3.33 8.54 -10.18
C GLY A 113 3.03 10.00 -10.56
N GLN A 114 2.57 10.29 -11.78
CA GLN A 114 2.22 11.66 -12.15
C GLN A 114 1.02 12.14 -11.35
N ILE A 115 1.15 13.31 -10.73
CA ILE A 115 0.08 13.93 -9.95
C ILE A 115 -0.91 14.59 -10.91
N ASP A 116 -2.19 14.30 -10.67
CA ASP A 116 -3.31 15.05 -11.19
C ASP A 116 -3.86 15.93 -10.06
N TRP A 117 -3.68 17.22 -10.18
CA TRP A 117 -4.13 18.18 -9.17
C TRP A 117 -5.65 18.27 -9.04
N SER A 118 -6.40 17.70 -9.98
CA SER A 118 -7.86 17.57 -9.90
C SER A 118 -8.34 16.51 -8.91
N GLU A 119 -7.46 15.60 -8.49
CA GLU A 119 -7.73 14.65 -7.43
C GLU A 119 -7.91 15.34 -6.07
N THR A 120 -8.42 14.60 -5.08
CA THR A 120 -8.51 15.12 -3.70
C THR A 120 -7.14 15.24 -3.06
N ALA A 121 -6.96 16.17 -2.14
CA ALA A 121 -5.71 16.34 -1.39
C ALA A 121 -5.29 15.05 -0.69
N GLU A 122 -6.26 14.32 -0.13
CA GLU A 122 -6.04 13.03 0.53
C GLU A 122 -5.54 11.95 -0.46
N SER A 123 -6.16 11.87 -1.66
CA SER A 123 -5.73 10.96 -2.73
C SER A 123 -4.29 11.24 -3.16
N ILE A 124 -3.94 12.52 -3.34
CA ILE A 124 -2.59 12.93 -3.73
C ILE A 124 -1.57 12.53 -2.65
N ILE A 125 -1.88 12.77 -1.36
CA ILE A 125 -1.01 12.33 -0.26
C ILE A 125 -0.90 10.80 -0.23
N GLY A 126 -2.01 10.09 -0.39
CA GLY A 126 -2.00 8.63 -0.48
C GLY A 126 -1.10 8.13 -1.63
N LYS A 127 -1.10 8.82 -2.79
CA LYS A 127 -0.22 8.52 -3.92
C LYS A 127 1.25 8.80 -3.59
N ILE A 128 1.56 9.94 -2.95
CA ILE A 128 2.93 10.29 -2.53
C ILE A 128 3.46 9.22 -1.57
N ASN A 129 2.72 8.91 -0.51
CA ASN A 129 3.12 7.95 0.50
C ASN A 129 3.18 6.51 -0.05
N GLY A 130 2.20 6.11 -0.87
CA GLY A 130 2.12 4.78 -1.45
C GLY A 130 3.21 4.50 -2.49
N LEU A 131 3.73 5.52 -3.15
CA LEU A 131 4.78 5.38 -4.15
C LEU A 131 6.18 5.71 -3.63
N TYR A 132 6.31 6.12 -2.38
CA TYR A 132 7.60 6.37 -1.73
C TYR A 132 8.39 5.07 -1.51
N PRO A 133 9.71 5.03 -1.64
CA PRO A 133 10.54 6.04 -2.29
C PRO A 133 10.58 5.84 -3.81
N SER A 134 10.08 4.73 -4.33
CA SER A 134 10.10 4.36 -5.75
C SER A 134 8.79 3.70 -6.19
N PRO A 135 8.27 4.07 -7.36
CA PRO A 135 8.82 4.98 -8.37
C PRO A 135 8.79 6.46 -7.98
N GLY A 136 8.05 6.83 -6.94
CA GLY A 136 7.80 8.18 -6.45
C GLY A 136 6.69 8.89 -7.22
N ALA A 137 5.89 9.67 -6.48
CA ALA A 137 4.96 10.61 -7.07
C ALA A 137 5.71 11.83 -7.62
N PHE A 138 5.20 12.47 -8.68
CA PHE A 138 5.87 13.60 -9.31
C PHE A 138 4.89 14.53 -10.02
N PHE A 139 5.28 15.76 -10.20
CA PHE A 139 4.64 16.71 -11.10
C PHE A 139 5.64 17.25 -12.14
N ILE A 140 5.09 17.88 -13.19
CA ILE A 140 5.90 18.55 -14.21
C ILE A 140 5.72 20.06 -14.05
N TYR A 141 6.82 20.79 -14.01
CA TYR A 141 6.82 22.25 -13.99
C TYR A 141 7.92 22.77 -14.94
N ASN A 142 7.55 23.65 -15.84
CA ASN A 142 8.43 24.18 -16.90
C ASN A 142 9.18 23.10 -17.70
N GLY A 143 8.52 21.94 -17.94
CA GLY A 143 9.11 20.83 -18.67
C GLY A 143 10.02 19.91 -17.84
N GLU A 144 10.28 20.25 -16.59
CA GLU A 144 11.10 19.46 -15.67
C GLU A 144 10.24 18.63 -14.73
N ARG A 145 10.75 17.46 -14.35
CA ARG A 145 10.07 16.53 -13.44
C ARG A 145 10.58 16.72 -12.01
N TYR A 146 9.66 17.03 -11.11
CA TYR A 146 9.92 17.15 -9.68
C TYR A 146 9.26 16.00 -8.93
N LYS A 147 10.09 15.20 -8.25
CA LYS A 147 9.61 14.05 -7.46
C LYS A 147 9.26 14.55 -6.06
N MET A 148 8.04 14.21 -5.60
CA MET A 148 7.62 14.53 -4.24
C MET A 148 7.86 13.34 -3.32
N LEU A 149 8.59 13.59 -2.23
CA LEU A 149 8.91 12.59 -1.22
C LEU A 149 7.99 12.71 0.00
N LYS A 150 7.57 13.94 0.34
CA LYS A 150 6.70 14.18 1.48
C LYS A 150 5.79 15.38 1.24
N ALA A 151 4.52 15.23 1.66
CA ALA A 151 3.56 16.33 1.69
C ALA A 151 2.61 16.16 2.90
N SER A 152 1.95 17.25 3.28
CA SER A 152 0.90 17.24 4.30
C SER A 152 -0.37 17.93 3.80
N LEU A 153 -1.50 17.59 4.42
CA LEU A 153 -2.75 18.31 4.17
C LEU A 153 -2.60 19.78 4.59
N ALA A 154 -3.21 20.66 3.80
CA ALA A 154 -3.34 22.06 4.07
C ALA A 154 -4.75 22.55 3.71
N HIS A 155 -5.07 23.80 4.04
CA HIS A 155 -6.43 24.32 3.95
C HIS A 155 -6.58 25.53 3.02
N GLY A 156 -5.55 25.82 2.22
CA GLY A 156 -5.62 26.88 1.22
C GLY A 156 -6.64 26.55 0.12
N ILE A 157 -7.30 27.58 -0.39
CA ILE A 157 -8.30 27.46 -1.43
C ILE A 157 -7.87 28.34 -2.60
N GLY A 158 -7.83 27.72 -3.79
CA GLY A 158 -7.50 28.38 -5.05
C GLY A 158 -7.98 27.58 -6.24
N LYS A 159 -7.54 27.95 -7.43
CA LYS A 159 -7.79 27.15 -8.64
C LYS A 159 -6.98 25.87 -8.57
N ILE A 160 -7.51 24.79 -9.16
CA ILE A 160 -6.82 23.50 -9.21
C ILE A 160 -5.40 23.67 -9.78
N GLY A 161 -4.38 23.18 -9.03
CA GLY A 161 -2.97 23.32 -9.39
C GLY A 161 -2.34 24.68 -9.11
N GLU A 162 -3.09 25.64 -8.53
CA GLU A 162 -2.55 26.94 -8.16
C GLU A 162 -1.64 26.84 -6.93
N VAL A 163 -0.47 27.47 -7.03
CA VAL A 163 0.46 27.61 -5.90
C VAL A 163 0.00 28.78 -5.03
N LEU A 164 -0.36 28.50 -3.78
CA LEU A 164 -1.03 29.46 -2.90
C LEU A 164 -0.07 30.21 -1.96
N SER A 165 1.14 29.72 -1.78
CA SER A 165 2.09 30.29 -0.84
C SER A 165 3.54 30.03 -1.24
N ASN A 166 4.47 30.82 -0.66
CA ASN A 166 5.91 30.64 -0.85
C ASN A 166 6.46 29.30 -0.27
N TYR A 167 5.61 28.54 0.45
CA TYR A 167 5.95 27.23 1.00
C TYR A 167 5.47 26.07 0.11
N ILE A 168 5.24 26.33 -1.18
CA ILE A 168 4.77 25.36 -2.17
C ILE A 168 3.51 24.64 -1.68
N GLU A 169 2.49 25.41 -1.31
CA GLU A 169 1.16 24.90 -1.06
C GLU A 169 0.38 24.93 -2.38
N VAL A 170 -0.21 23.79 -2.77
CA VAL A 170 -0.89 23.64 -4.05
C VAL A 170 -2.35 23.22 -3.84
N SER A 171 -3.28 23.93 -4.49
CA SER A 171 -4.71 23.69 -4.43
C SER A 171 -5.10 22.43 -5.20
N CYS A 172 -6.00 21.62 -4.62
CA CYS A 172 -6.48 20.34 -5.13
C CYS A 172 -7.97 20.38 -5.49
N GLY A 173 -8.47 19.30 -6.13
CA GLY A 173 -9.82 19.23 -6.66
C GLY A 173 -10.97 19.33 -5.65
N ASN A 174 -10.72 19.04 -4.37
CA ASN A 174 -11.76 19.04 -3.33
C ASN A 174 -11.79 20.31 -2.46
N LYS A 175 -11.31 21.44 -2.99
CA LYS A 175 -11.19 22.73 -2.26
C LYS A 175 -10.35 22.63 -1.00
N LYS A 176 -9.37 21.77 -1.01
CA LYS A 176 -8.27 21.66 -0.05
C LYS A 176 -6.95 21.84 -0.80
N SER A 177 -5.87 21.86 -0.07
CA SER A 177 -4.53 21.96 -0.61
C SER A 177 -3.61 20.93 0.05
N ILE A 178 -2.46 20.73 -0.57
CA ILE A 178 -1.33 20.04 0.05
C ILE A 178 -0.16 21.00 0.14
N LYS A 179 0.60 20.88 1.21
CA LYS A 179 1.91 21.52 1.37
C LYS A 179 2.99 20.50 1.04
N ILE A 180 3.81 20.79 0.03
CA ILE A 180 4.96 19.95 -0.31
C ILE A 180 6.06 20.25 0.69
N ILE A 181 6.57 19.20 1.34
CA ILE A 181 7.57 19.28 2.42
C ILE A 181 8.94 18.91 1.91
N GLU A 182 9.00 17.90 1.02
CA GLU A 182 10.25 17.36 0.50
C GLU A 182 10.08 16.97 -0.97
N ILE A 183 11.09 17.37 -1.79
CA ILE A 183 11.17 17.12 -3.24
C ILE A 183 12.44 16.34 -3.55
#